data_31ec88cc4c3a153d947e2d13155ef89f
#
_entry.id   31ec88cc4c3a153d947e2d13155ef89f
#
_cell.length_a   1.000
_cell.length_b   1.000
_cell.length_c   1.000
_cell.angle_alpha   90.00
_cell.angle_beta   90.00
_cell.angle_gamma   90.00
#
_symmetry.space_group_name_H-M   'P 1'
#
loop_
_entity.id
_entity.type
_entity.pdbx_description
1 polymer ?
#
loop_
_entity_poly.entity_id
_entity_poly.type
_entity_poly.pdbx_seq_one_letter_code
_entity_poly.pdbx_strand_id
1 'polypeptide(L)'
;MNIHLTKSQIGLDGVPAAETVLSHVDGERGELIIAGEHVGRLAAKSSFEGVTARLWNGASKTSLSEANVRASLGAARERAFARLAELLPATHGMGIVGGFRAAVAGLRAEHGLEHEATIVGAFPVISGALVRRAKGLEPVAPDPSASHAADTLRMLHGRAPASREVTALDAYLVTVCDHGMNASTFTTRVVASTQADLFAAVTAGYCALTGPLHGGAPEPVLEMLDAIGSRERIQPWVDAALARGERMMGFGHRVYRVRDPRADVLKTAIEALASDGAGLPFAGEVEAYIRGALRKKNPERPLDTNVEFFTAILLDALKIPRQAFTPIFAVARAAGWTAHAREQQRTGRLIRPSSSYVGAMPEE
;
A
#
# COMPACT_ATOMS: atom_id res chain seq x y z
N MET A 1 19.19 -37.01 6.42
CA MET A 1 18.30 -37.03 5.24
C MET A 1 18.31 -35.65 4.64
N ASN A 2 19.11 -35.43 3.57
CA ASN A 2 19.20 -34.12 2.91
C ASN A 2 17.93 -33.92 2.06
N ILE A 3 17.03 -33.05 2.51
CA ILE A 3 15.88 -32.63 1.72
C ILE A 3 16.41 -31.63 0.70
N HIS A 4 16.58 -32.05 -0.56
CA HIS A 4 16.83 -31.14 -1.66
C HIS A 4 15.55 -30.32 -1.94
N LEU A 5 15.51 -29.09 -1.43
CA LEU A 5 14.43 -28.16 -1.73
C LEU A 5 14.49 -27.75 -3.21
N THR A 6 13.37 -27.80 -3.91
CA THR A 6 13.26 -27.22 -5.26
C THR A 6 13.39 -25.70 -5.17
N LYS A 7 13.82 -25.00 -6.24
CA LYS A 7 13.90 -23.52 -6.27
C LYS A 7 12.57 -22.85 -5.90
N SER A 8 11.42 -23.48 -6.15
CA SER A 8 10.08 -22.98 -5.80
C SER A 8 9.78 -23.08 -4.29
N GLN A 9 10.44 -23.99 -3.55
CA GLN A 9 10.27 -24.11 -2.10
C GLN A 9 11.15 -23.15 -1.32
N ILE A 10 12.20 -22.61 -1.95
CA ILE A 10 13.05 -21.58 -1.38
C ILE A 10 12.33 -20.22 -1.54
N GLY A 11 12.05 -19.52 -0.44
CA GLY A 11 11.32 -18.26 -0.44
C GLY A 11 9.81 -18.41 -0.25
N LEU A 12 9.31 -19.65 0.01
CA LEU A 12 7.91 -19.96 0.34
C LEU A 12 6.90 -19.64 -0.78
N ASP A 13 7.33 -19.57 -2.03
CA ASP A 13 6.43 -19.33 -3.15
C ASP A 13 5.44 -20.51 -3.30
N GLY A 14 4.13 -20.22 -3.29
CA GLY A 14 3.07 -21.22 -3.32
C GLY A 14 2.88 -22.04 -2.04
N VAL A 15 3.59 -21.72 -0.95
CA VAL A 15 3.43 -22.39 0.34
C VAL A 15 2.45 -21.59 1.21
N PRO A 16 1.28 -22.15 1.59
CA PRO A 16 0.36 -21.48 2.50
C PRO A 16 1.00 -21.32 3.88
N ALA A 17 1.18 -20.06 4.32
CA ALA A 17 1.73 -19.75 5.62
C ALA A 17 0.66 -19.55 6.71
N ALA A 18 -0.58 -19.25 6.32
CA ALA A 18 -1.73 -19.09 7.20
C ALA A 18 -3.04 -19.23 6.39
N GLU A 19 -4.11 -19.56 7.08
CA GLU A 19 -5.48 -19.37 6.61
C GLU A 19 -5.92 -17.93 6.91
N THR A 20 -6.80 -17.36 6.07
CA THR A 20 -7.34 -16.01 6.28
C THR A 20 -8.75 -15.90 5.72
N VAL A 21 -9.59 -15.14 6.42
CA VAL A 21 -10.93 -14.72 5.94
C VAL A 21 -10.91 -13.30 5.38
N LEU A 22 -9.75 -12.64 5.35
CA LEU A 22 -9.63 -11.21 5.06
C LEU A 22 -9.58 -10.92 3.58
N SER A 23 -8.83 -11.73 2.81
CA SER A 23 -8.72 -11.52 1.37
C SER A 23 -8.30 -12.77 0.61
N HIS A 24 -8.62 -12.77 -0.69
CA HIS A 24 -8.20 -13.80 -1.65
C HIS A 24 -7.66 -13.13 -2.91
N VAL A 25 -6.56 -13.67 -3.43
CA VAL A 25 -5.92 -13.21 -4.68
C VAL A 25 -5.85 -14.39 -5.64
N ASP A 26 -6.54 -14.29 -6.76
CA ASP A 26 -6.42 -15.25 -7.89
C ASP A 26 -5.65 -14.57 -9.02
N GLY A 27 -4.41 -14.98 -9.18
CA GLY A 27 -3.51 -14.40 -10.20
C GLY A 27 -3.85 -14.81 -11.61
N GLU A 28 -4.43 -15.97 -11.81
CA GLU A 28 -4.80 -16.49 -13.14
C GLU A 28 -6.06 -15.79 -13.67
N ARG A 29 -7.02 -15.52 -12.79
CA ARG A 29 -8.27 -14.84 -13.13
C ARG A 29 -8.18 -13.32 -13.02
N GLY A 30 -7.13 -12.79 -12.40
CA GLY A 30 -7.02 -11.37 -12.12
C GLY A 30 -8.07 -10.90 -11.10
N GLU A 31 -8.31 -11.68 -10.06
CA GLU A 31 -9.30 -11.39 -9.04
C GLU A 31 -8.63 -10.99 -7.73
N LEU A 32 -9.17 -9.95 -7.11
CA LEU A 32 -8.88 -9.57 -5.73
C LEU A 32 -10.21 -9.45 -4.98
N ILE A 33 -10.36 -10.28 -3.95
CA ILE A 33 -11.49 -10.25 -3.03
C ILE A 33 -10.97 -9.73 -1.69
N ILE A 34 -11.62 -8.72 -1.12
CA ILE A 34 -11.32 -8.16 0.19
C ILE A 34 -12.59 -8.24 1.05
N ALA A 35 -12.50 -8.86 2.21
CA ALA A 35 -13.63 -9.05 3.14
C ALA A 35 -14.91 -9.58 2.44
N GLY A 36 -14.71 -10.55 1.53
CA GLY A 36 -15.81 -11.26 0.81
C GLY A 36 -16.38 -10.54 -0.42
N GLU A 37 -15.80 -9.41 -0.85
CA GLU A 37 -16.28 -8.63 -2.00
C GLU A 37 -15.14 -8.33 -2.98
N HIS A 38 -15.45 -8.28 -4.28
CA HIS A 38 -14.49 -7.89 -5.31
C HIS A 38 -14.03 -6.43 -5.13
N VAL A 39 -12.72 -6.18 -5.27
CA VAL A 39 -12.12 -4.86 -5.06
C VAL A 39 -12.77 -3.74 -5.88
N GLY A 40 -13.13 -4.01 -7.13
CA GLY A 40 -13.80 -3.02 -7.99
C GLY A 40 -15.17 -2.61 -7.45
N ARG A 41 -15.93 -3.56 -6.86
CA ARG A 41 -17.23 -3.26 -6.25
C ARG A 41 -17.06 -2.52 -4.92
N LEU A 42 -16.08 -2.91 -4.12
CA LEU A 42 -15.76 -2.21 -2.87
C LEU A 42 -15.40 -0.75 -3.12
N ALA A 43 -14.48 -0.48 -4.05
CA ALA A 43 -14.05 0.88 -4.37
C ALA A 43 -15.17 1.76 -4.94
N ALA A 44 -16.17 1.15 -5.61
CA ALA A 44 -17.33 1.88 -6.15
C ALA A 44 -18.42 2.17 -5.11
N LYS A 45 -18.51 1.41 -4.01
CA LYS A 45 -19.70 1.42 -3.12
C LYS A 45 -19.38 1.60 -1.65
N SER A 46 -18.14 1.49 -1.24
CA SER A 46 -17.73 1.54 0.17
C SER A 46 -16.68 2.61 0.38
N SER A 47 -16.70 3.27 1.52
CA SER A 47 -15.63 4.14 1.99
C SER A 47 -14.48 3.31 2.58
N PHE A 48 -13.33 3.93 2.77
CA PHE A 48 -12.20 3.32 3.47
C PHE A 48 -12.59 2.85 4.88
N GLU A 49 -13.36 3.66 5.61
CA GLU A 49 -13.86 3.29 6.95
C GLU A 49 -14.79 2.09 6.91
N GLY A 50 -15.65 2.01 5.88
CA GLY A 50 -16.55 0.87 5.68
C GLY A 50 -15.80 -0.43 5.38
N VAL A 51 -14.77 -0.40 4.54
CA VAL A 51 -13.92 -1.56 4.26
C VAL A 51 -13.05 -1.92 5.48
N THR A 52 -12.52 -0.93 6.18
CA THR A 52 -11.77 -1.14 7.44
C THR A 52 -12.64 -1.83 8.48
N ALA A 53 -13.91 -1.43 8.64
CA ALA A 53 -14.85 -2.09 9.53
C ALA A 53 -15.05 -3.57 9.16
N ARG A 54 -15.21 -3.89 7.88
CA ARG A 54 -15.33 -5.29 7.42
C ARG A 54 -14.07 -6.12 7.72
N LEU A 55 -12.88 -5.56 7.46
CA LEU A 55 -11.61 -6.24 7.74
C LEU A 55 -11.44 -6.52 9.25
N TRP A 56 -11.69 -5.53 10.10
CA TRP A 56 -11.54 -5.70 11.55
C TRP A 56 -12.60 -6.63 12.14
N ASN A 57 -13.83 -6.58 11.62
CA ASN A 57 -14.89 -7.52 12.03
C ASN A 57 -14.52 -8.97 11.67
N GLY A 58 -13.98 -9.21 10.48
CA GLY A 58 -13.50 -10.54 10.07
C GLY A 58 -12.35 -11.02 10.95
N ALA A 59 -11.37 -10.16 11.22
CA ALA A 59 -10.20 -10.48 12.03
C ALA A 59 -10.55 -10.80 13.48
N SER A 60 -11.41 -9.99 14.12
CA SER A 60 -11.67 -10.01 15.57
C SER A 60 -13.04 -10.53 15.95
N LYS A 61 -13.90 -10.87 14.96
CA LYS A 61 -15.30 -11.29 15.16
C LYS A 61 -16.11 -10.25 15.96
N THR A 62 -15.90 -8.98 15.64
CA THR A 62 -16.64 -7.84 16.17
C THR A 62 -17.77 -7.44 15.22
N SER A 63 -18.52 -6.39 15.55
CA SER A 63 -19.62 -5.85 14.71
C SER A 63 -19.54 -4.32 14.61
N LEU A 64 -18.35 -3.82 14.27
CA LEU A 64 -18.14 -2.39 14.07
C LEU A 64 -18.90 -1.91 12.82
N SER A 65 -19.57 -0.77 12.94
CA SER A 65 -20.13 -0.05 11.80
C SER A 65 -19.08 0.88 11.18
N GLU A 66 -19.33 1.35 9.96
CA GLU A 66 -18.54 2.41 9.34
C GLU A 66 -18.46 3.66 10.22
N ALA A 67 -19.59 4.06 10.84
CA ALA A 67 -19.64 5.20 11.73
C ALA A 67 -18.76 5.02 12.98
N ASN A 68 -18.71 3.80 13.56
CA ASN A 68 -17.81 3.50 14.67
C ASN A 68 -16.34 3.67 14.25
N VAL A 69 -15.96 3.12 13.10
CA VAL A 69 -14.58 3.23 12.61
C VAL A 69 -14.22 4.68 12.30
N ARG A 70 -15.11 5.43 11.63
CA ARG A 70 -14.90 6.86 11.36
C ARG A 70 -14.64 7.65 12.63
N ALA A 71 -15.47 7.48 13.66
CA ALA A 71 -15.31 8.16 14.94
C ALA A 71 -13.99 7.77 15.63
N SER A 72 -13.66 6.47 15.66
CA SER A 72 -12.42 5.97 16.26
C SER A 72 -11.17 6.50 15.52
N LEU A 73 -11.17 6.51 14.19
CA LEU A 73 -10.06 7.06 13.39
C LEU A 73 -9.94 8.57 13.57
N GLY A 74 -11.06 9.30 13.70
CA GLY A 74 -11.07 10.73 14.00
C GLY A 74 -10.38 11.03 15.32
N ALA A 75 -10.81 10.38 16.40
CA ALA A 75 -10.21 10.50 17.73
C ALA A 75 -8.72 10.10 17.72
N ALA A 76 -8.38 9.03 16.98
CA ALA A 76 -6.99 8.59 16.89
C ALA A 76 -6.09 9.60 16.15
N ARG A 77 -6.61 10.29 15.13
CA ARG A 77 -5.87 11.39 14.48
C ARG A 77 -5.59 12.53 15.43
N GLU A 78 -6.55 12.95 16.27
CA GLU A 78 -6.34 13.99 17.28
C GLU A 78 -5.28 13.59 18.30
N ARG A 79 -5.32 12.34 18.82
CA ARG A 79 -4.30 11.83 19.74
C ARG A 79 -2.91 11.80 19.09
N ALA A 80 -2.81 11.31 17.87
CA ALA A 80 -1.55 11.28 17.14
C ALA A 80 -0.98 12.69 16.91
N PHE A 81 -1.84 13.66 16.60
CA PHE A 81 -1.42 15.06 16.42
C PHE A 81 -0.88 15.68 17.70
N ALA A 82 -1.55 15.46 18.82
CA ALA A 82 -1.08 15.92 20.13
C ALA A 82 0.31 15.35 20.50
N ARG A 83 0.68 14.20 19.95
CA ARG A 83 1.97 13.56 20.16
C ARG A 83 3.06 13.88 19.14
N LEU A 84 2.78 14.71 18.14
CA LEU A 84 3.78 15.04 17.13
C LEU A 84 5.05 15.64 17.72
N ALA A 85 4.94 16.43 18.80
CA ALA A 85 6.09 17.00 19.52
C ALA A 85 7.02 15.92 20.10
N GLU A 86 6.50 14.74 20.44
CA GLU A 86 7.28 13.57 20.91
C GLU A 86 7.85 12.77 19.74
N LEU A 87 7.08 12.61 18.65
CA LEU A 87 7.41 11.71 17.53
C LEU A 87 8.38 12.35 16.52
N LEU A 88 8.21 13.64 16.21
CA LEU A 88 8.97 14.31 15.17
C LEU A 88 10.47 14.51 15.49
N PRO A 89 10.93 14.71 16.73
CA PRO A 89 12.35 14.84 17.02
C PRO A 89 13.19 13.65 16.55
N ALA A 90 12.67 12.43 16.71
CA ALA A 90 13.34 11.20 16.25
C ALA A 90 13.51 11.10 14.71
N THR A 91 12.82 11.99 13.96
CA THR A 91 12.85 11.99 12.49
C THR A 91 13.77 13.08 11.91
N HIS A 92 14.51 13.78 12.75
CA HIS A 92 15.39 14.89 12.33
C HIS A 92 16.49 14.35 11.38
N GLY A 93 16.76 15.08 10.30
CA GLY A 93 17.74 14.68 9.28
C GLY A 93 17.32 13.52 8.37
N MET A 94 16.14 12.93 8.58
CA MET A 94 15.63 11.84 7.76
C MET A 94 14.73 12.36 6.63
N GLY A 95 14.78 11.72 5.45
CA GLY A 95 13.76 11.89 4.42
C GLY A 95 12.39 11.36 4.88
N ILE A 96 11.32 11.66 4.12
CA ILE A 96 9.93 11.35 4.50
C ILE A 96 9.73 9.86 4.82
N VAL A 97 10.26 8.95 4.01
CA VAL A 97 10.11 7.47 4.22
C VAL A 97 10.80 7.02 5.51
N GLY A 98 12.05 7.47 5.72
CA GLY A 98 12.81 7.15 6.94
C GLY A 98 12.21 7.78 8.19
N GLY A 99 11.80 9.04 8.09
CA GLY A 99 11.12 9.77 9.15
C GLY A 99 9.80 9.13 9.54
N PHE A 100 9.01 8.68 8.57
CA PHE A 100 7.78 7.96 8.83
C PHE A 100 8.03 6.66 9.62
N ARG A 101 9.04 5.87 9.22
CA ARG A 101 9.45 4.67 9.95
C ARG A 101 9.80 4.96 11.41
N ALA A 102 10.61 5.99 11.65
CA ALA A 102 11.02 6.39 12.99
C ALA A 102 9.83 6.84 13.85
N ALA A 103 8.92 7.64 13.28
CA ALA A 103 7.73 8.12 13.99
C ALA A 103 6.74 6.97 14.29
N VAL A 104 6.53 6.05 13.35
CA VAL A 104 5.65 4.88 13.56
C VAL A 104 6.21 3.96 14.64
N ALA A 105 7.53 3.77 14.72
CA ALA A 105 8.16 2.99 15.79
C ALA A 105 7.99 3.62 17.19
N GLY A 106 7.70 4.91 17.27
CA GLY A 106 7.38 5.63 18.52
C GLY A 106 5.90 5.57 18.93
N LEU A 107 5.04 4.94 18.13
CA LEU A 107 3.63 4.79 18.47
C LEU A 107 3.45 3.83 19.65
N ARG A 108 2.45 4.11 20.48
CA ARG A 108 2.08 3.30 21.63
C ARG A 108 0.56 3.33 21.86
N ALA A 109 0.07 2.44 22.69
CA ALA A 109 -1.33 2.41 23.08
C ALA A 109 -1.80 3.76 23.66
N GLU A 110 -3.00 4.14 23.27
CA GLU A 110 -3.69 5.35 23.76
C GLU A 110 -4.89 4.95 24.61
N HIS A 111 -5.06 5.60 25.75
CA HIS A 111 -6.18 5.30 26.65
C HIS A 111 -7.53 5.59 25.97
N GLY A 112 -8.43 4.62 25.99
CA GLY A 112 -9.77 4.74 25.41
C GLY A 112 -9.83 4.57 23.88
N LEU A 113 -8.73 4.13 23.25
CA LEU A 113 -8.69 3.79 21.82
C LEU A 113 -8.18 2.37 21.60
N GLU A 114 -8.78 1.68 20.64
CA GLU A 114 -8.25 0.40 20.17
C GLU A 114 -6.90 0.62 19.47
N HIS A 115 -5.99 -0.34 19.57
CA HIS A 115 -4.65 -0.24 19.00
C HIS A 115 -4.69 -0.11 17.48
N GLU A 116 -5.65 -0.79 16.83
CA GLU A 116 -5.88 -0.70 15.39
C GLU A 116 -6.21 0.73 14.97
N ALA A 117 -7.15 1.37 15.68
CA ALA A 117 -7.55 2.74 15.38
C ALA A 117 -6.40 3.72 15.67
N THR A 118 -5.65 3.52 16.75
CA THR A 118 -4.47 4.31 17.09
C THR A 118 -3.45 4.28 15.95
N ILE A 119 -3.14 3.11 15.40
CA ILE A 119 -2.16 2.94 14.32
C ILE A 119 -2.68 3.57 13.03
N VAL A 120 -3.87 3.17 12.58
CA VAL A 120 -4.44 3.61 11.29
C VAL A 120 -4.68 5.12 11.31
N GLY A 121 -5.17 5.69 12.42
CA GLY A 121 -5.38 7.12 12.57
C GLY A 121 -4.07 7.94 12.64
N ALA A 122 -2.99 7.38 13.20
CA ALA A 122 -1.72 8.09 13.31
C ALA A 122 -1.01 8.25 11.94
N PHE A 123 -1.18 7.32 11.03
CA PHE A 123 -0.43 7.28 9.76
C PHE A 123 -0.61 8.52 8.88
N PRO A 124 -1.85 9.01 8.60
CA PRO A 124 -2.02 10.22 7.83
C PRO A 124 -1.50 11.48 8.54
N VAL A 125 -1.59 11.52 9.88
CA VAL A 125 -1.07 12.63 10.68
C VAL A 125 0.44 12.73 10.55
N ILE A 126 1.15 11.61 10.73
CA ILE A 126 2.60 11.54 10.58
C ILE A 126 3.01 11.87 9.14
N SER A 127 2.30 11.32 8.13
CA SER A 127 2.56 11.61 6.72
C SER A 127 2.41 13.10 6.41
N GLY A 128 1.30 13.71 6.84
CA GLY A 128 1.02 15.13 6.66
C GLY A 128 2.08 16.01 7.33
N ALA A 129 2.44 15.70 8.58
CA ALA A 129 3.46 16.44 9.32
C ALA A 129 4.84 16.38 8.64
N LEU A 130 5.27 15.21 8.18
CA LEU A 130 6.55 15.04 7.49
C LEU A 130 6.60 15.74 6.13
N VAL A 131 5.52 15.64 5.34
CA VAL A 131 5.40 16.32 4.04
C VAL A 131 5.44 17.85 4.21
N ARG A 132 4.70 18.37 5.18
CA ARG A 132 4.66 19.80 5.45
C ARG A 132 5.99 20.32 5.98
N ARG A 133 6.60 19.61 6.92
CA ARG A 133 7.93 19.95 7.44
C ARG A 133 9.00 19.95 6.33
N ALA A 134 8.96 19.01 5.40
CA ALA A 134 9.87 19.00 4.25
C ALA A 134 9.74 20.25 3.35
N LYS A 135 8.60 20.94 3.44
CA LYS A 135 8.33 22.23 2.76
C LYS A 135 8.53 23.45 3.67
N GLY A 136 9.02 23.27 4.89
CA GLY A 136 9.16 24.36 5.88
C GLY A 136 7.82 24.87 6.43
N LEU A 137 6.77 24.06 6.38
CA LEU A 137 5.41 24.40 6.83
C LEU A 137 5.05 23.66 8.12
N GLU A 138 4.25 24.30 8.97
CA GLU A 138 3.72 23.69 10.19
C GLU A 138 2.71 22.57 9.89
N PRO A 139 2.66 21.49 10.72
CA PRO A 139 1.62 20.49 10.63
C PRO A 139 0.21 21.09 10.79
N VAL A 140 -0.77 20.50 10.13
CA VAL A 140 -2.18 20.90 10.22
C VAL A 140 -2.91 19.98 11.18
N ALA A 141 -3.61 20.53 12.17
CA ALA A 141 -4.41 19.78 13.12
C ALA A 141 -5.53 19.00 12.41
N PRO A 142 -5.82 17.75 12.79
CA PRO A 142 -6.86 16.96 12.15
C PRO A 142 -8.28 17.52 12.40
N ASP A 143 -9.19 17.19 11.50
CA ASP A 143 -10.63 17.32 11.71
C ASP A 143 -11.20 15.94 12.03
N PRO A 144 -11.57 15.65 13.30
CA PRO A 144 -12.02 14.33 13.69
C PRO A 144 -13.36 13.93 13.04
N SER A 145 -14.16 14.90 12.56
CA SER A 145 -15.43 14.65 11.90
C SER A 145 -15.30 14.27 10.42
N ALA A 146 -14.18 14.64 9.81
CA ALA A 146 -13.91 14.38 8.38
C ALA A 146 -13.62 12.89 8.12
N SER A 147 -13.93 12.43 6.91
CA SER A 147 -13.51 11.09 6.48
C SER A 147 -11.98 10.98 6.48
N HIS A 148 -11.48 9.75 6.56
CA HIS A 148 -10.05 9.48 6.58
C HIS A 148 -9.33 10.03 5.33
N ALA A 149 -9.93 9.86 4.15
CA ALA A 149 -9.41 10.41 2.90
C ALA A 149 -9.42 11.95 2.89
N ALA A 150 -10.54 12.57 3.30
CA ALA A 150 -10.67 14.03 3.31
C ALA A 150 -9.66 14.68 4.25
N ASP A 151 -9.52 14.15 5.46
CA ASP A 151 -8.60 14.71 6.44
C ASP A 151 -7.13 14.45 6.09
N THR A 152 -6.82 13.29 5.46
CA THR A 152 -5.49 13.02 4.93
C THR A 152 -5.07 14.09 3.92
N LEU A 153 -5.91 14.41 2.93
CA LEU A 153 -5.63 15.46 1.95
C LEU A 153 -5.50 16.83 2.60
N ARG A 154 -6.39 17.13 3.55
CA ARG A 154 -6.38 18.42 4.26
C ARG A 154 -5.09 18.62 5.05
N MET A 155 -4.64 17.59 5.79
CA MET A 155 -3.38 17.63 6.53
C MET A 155 -2.15 17.72 5.61
N LEU A 156 -2.17 17.06 4.46
CA LEU A 156 -1.08 17.15 3.47
C LEU A 156 -0.98 18.54 2.83
N HIS A 157 -2.11 19.13 2.43
CA HIS A 157 -2.15 20.34 1.62
C HIS A 157 -2.37 21.62 2.42
N GLY A 158 -2.92 21.54 3.63
CA GLY A 158 -3.27 22.71 4.44
C GLY A 158 -4.48 23.49 3.93
N ARG A 159 -5.32 22.83 3.08
CA ARG A 159 -6.57 23.37 2.55
C ARG A 159 -7.68 22.32 2.55
N ALA A 160 -8.91 22.76 2.49
CA ALA A 160 -10.03 21.86 2.25
C ALA A 160 -9.89 21.19 0.87
N PRO A 161 -9.98 19.85 0.79
CA PRO A 161 -9.96 19.15 -0.50
C PRO A 161 -11.30 19.32 -1.23
N ALA A 162 -11.27 19.29 -2.57
CA ALA A 162 -12.47 19.19 -3.38
C ALA A 162 -13.08 17.79 -3.25
N SER A 163 -14.42 17.67 -3.38
CA SER A 163 -15.10 16.36 -3.27
C SER A 163 -14.52 15.30 -4.20
N ARG A 164 -14.15 15.67 -5.45
CA ARG A 164 -13.51 14.76 -6.40
C ARG A 164 -12.14 14.26 -5.95
N GLU A 165 -11.34 15.11 -5.25
CA GLU A 165 -10.06 14.70 -4.67
C GLU A 165 -10.27 13.68 -3.54
N VAL A 166 -11.29 13.93 -2.70
CA VAL A 166 -11.65 12.99 -1.62
C VAL A 166 -12.09 11.65 -2.18
N THR A 167 -13.00 11.64 -3.16
CA THR A 167 -13.48 10.41 -3.80
C THR A 167 -12.33 9.62 -4.43
N ALA A 168 -11.40 10.30 -5.11
CA ALA A 168 -10.27 9.65 -5.76
C ALA A 168 -9.29 9.06 -4.74
N LEU A 169 -8.96 9.77 -3.66
CA LEU A 169 -8.12 9.21 -2.61
C LEU A 169 -8.82 8.07 -1.86
N ASP A 170 -10.13 8.19 -1.57
CA ASP A 170 -10.86 7.14 -0.88
C ASP A 170 -10.90 5.85 -1.70
N ALA A 171 -11.17 5.94 -3.00
CA ALA A 171 -11.09 4.80 -3.92
C ALA A 171 -9.69 4.16 -3.93
N TYR A 172 -8.63 4.97 -3.87
CA TYR A 172 -7.26 4.46 -3.73
C TYR A 172 -7.06 3.73 -2.41
N LEU A 173 -7.45 4.34 -1.28
CA LEU A 173 -7.30 3.75 0.04
C LEU A 173 -8.02 2.41 0.13
N VAL A 174 -9.25 2.33 -0.38
CA VAL A 174 -10.02 1.07 -0.47
C VAL A 174 -9.29 0.04 -1.34
N THR A 175 -8.76 0.45 -2.49
CA THR A 175 -8.15 -0.46 -3.47
C THR A 175 -6.88 -1.13 -2.96
N VAL A 176 -6.08 -0.42 -2.15
CA VAL A 176 -4.77 -0.92 -1.71
C VAL A 176 -4.71 -1.27 -0.22
N CYS A 177 -5.85 -1.20 0.50
CA CYS A 177 -5.90 -1.47 1.95
C CYS A 177 -5.48 -2.90 2.30
N ASP A 178 -5.71 -3.87 1.41
CA ASP A 178 -5.25 -5.25 1.57
C ASP A 178 -4.93 -5.92 0.23
N HIS A 179 -4.08 -6.93 0.25
CA HIS A 179 -3.69 -7.73 -0.92
C HIS A 179 -3.11 -9.08 -0.47
N GLY A 180 -3.82 -9.77 0.39
CA GLY A 180 -3.44 -11.09 0.86
C GLY A 180 -2.04 -11.17 1.48
N MET A 181 -1.38 -12.31 1.34
CA MET A 181 -0.09 -12.63 1.95
C MET A 181 1.09 -12.04 1.15
N ASN A 182 1.06 -10.74 0.84
CA ASN A 182 2.21 -10.05 0.26
C ASN A 182 3.36 -9.92 1.28
N ALA A 183 4.55 -9.46 0.84
CA ALA A 183 5.74 -9.44 1.68
C ALA A 183 5.57 -8.66 2.99
N SER A 184 4.93 -7.49 2.98
CA SER A 184 4.72 -6.70 4.20
C SER A 184 3.66 -7.31 5.12
N THR A 185 2.58 -7.86 4.57
CA THR A 185 1.57 -8.57 5.35
C THR A 185 2.13 -9.85 5.95
N PHE A 186 2.97 -10.59 5.22
CA PHE A 186 3.67 -11.76 5.74
C PHE A 186 4.60 -11.37 6.90
N THR A 187 5.40 -10.31 6.73
CA THR A 187 6.27 -9.79 7.80
C THR A 187 5.48 -9.39 9.03
N THR A 188 4.36 -8.69 8.85
CA THR A 188 3.44 -8.33 9.95
C THR A 188 2.93 -9.57 10.67
N ARG A 189 2.49 -10.61 9.94
CA ARG A 189 2.02 -11.87 10.53
C ARG A 189 3.13 -12.64 11.24
N VAL A 190 4.36 -12.65 10.69
CA VAL A 190 5.51 -13.29 11.35
C VAL A 190 5.73 -12.68 12.73
N VAL A 191 5.79 -11.35 12.83
CA VAL A 191 5.95 -10.65 14.11
C VAL A 191 4.74 -10.89 15.02
N ALA A 192 3.51 -10.75 14.52
CA ALA A 192 2.30 -11.00 15.29
C ALA A 192 2.21 -12.45 15.81
N SER A 193 2.75 -13.42 15.07
CA SER A 193 2.76 -14.85 15.46
C SER A 193 3.58 -15.14 16.71
N THR A 194 4.50 -14.26 17.07
CA THR A 194 5.28 -14.33 18.32
C THR A 194 4.54 -13.73 19.53
N GLN A 195 3.31 -13.25 19.34
CA GLN A 195 2.52 -12.50 20.32
C GLN A 195 3.12 -11.12 20.66
N ALA A 196 4.02 -10.59 19.85
CA ALA A 196 4.45 -9.20 19.92
C ALA A 196 3.25 -8.25 19.72
N ASP A 197 3.33 -7.04 20.28
CA ASP A 197 2.24 -6.08 20.19
C ASP A 197 1.97 -5.64 18.73
N LEU A 198 0.81 -5.03 18.52
CA LEU A 198 0.35 -4.64 17.20
C LEU A 198 1.23 -3.53 16.59
N PHE A 199 1.80 -2.65 17.43
CA PHE A 199 2.68 -1.57 16.94
C PHE A 199 3.98 -2.12 16.37
N ALA A 200 4.59 -3.11 17.04
CA ALA A 200 5.77 -3.81 16.57
C ALA A 200 5.48 -4.56 15.24
N ALA A 201 4.35 -5.27 15.17
CA ALA A 201 3.97 -6.03 13.99
C ALA A 201 3.75 -5.12 12.75
N VAL A 202 3.05 -4.00 12.92
CA VAL A 202 2.79 -3.05 11.83
C VAL A 202 4.04 -2.27 11.44
N THR A 203 4.89 -1.91 12.40
CA THR A 203 6.21 -1.29 12.11
C THR A 203 7.07 -2.21 11.25
N ALA A 204 7.11 -3.50 11.55
CA ALA A 204 7.82 -4.49 10.73
C ALA A 204 7.23 -4.61 9.32
N GLY A 205 5.90 -4.59 9.19
CA GLY A 205 5.20 -4.52 7.91
C GLY A 205 5.61 -3.29 7.09
N TYR A 206 5.67 -2.13 7.72
CA TYR A 206 6.15 -0.91 7.05
C TYR A 206 7.63 -1.03 6.62
N CYS A 207 8.50 -1.58 7.47
CA CYS A 207 9.89 -1.82 7.09
C CYS A 207 9.99 -2.69 5.82
N ALA A 208 9.21 -3.76 5.72
CA ALA A 208 9.17 -4.59 4.51
C ALA A 208 8.60 -3.83 3.31
N LEU A 209 7.62 -2.95 3.51
CA LEU A 209 7.04 -2.13 2.45
C LEU A 209 8.07 -1.19 1.82
N THR A 210 9.03 -0.68 2.57
CA THR A 210 10.07 0.23 2.06
C THR A 210 11.10 -0.44 1.16
N GLY A 211 11.07 -1.76 1.03
CA GLY A 211 12.00 -2.50 0.17
C GLY A 211 11.74 -2.24 -1.33
N PRO A 212 12.81 -2.12 -2.15
CA PRO A 212 12.70 -1.79 -3.58
C PRO A 212 11.98 -2.85 -4.42
N LEU A 213 11.82 -4.06 -3.88
CA LEU A 213 11.08 -5.16 -4.53
C LEU A 213 9.61 -5.22 -4.10
N HIS A 214 9.13 -4.26 -3.31
CA HIS A 214 7.76 -4.26 -2.78
C HIS A 214 7.05 -2.92 -2.96
N GLY A 215 7.22 -1.92 -2.11
CA GLY A 215 6.40 -0.70 -2.08
C GLY A 215 7.09 0.56 -2.58
N GLY A 216 8.31 0.47 -3.10
CA GLY A 216 9.05 1.61 -3.67
C GLY A 216 8.79 1.85 -5.17
N ALA A 217 7.80 1.19 -5.76
CA ALA A 217 7.61 1.11 -7.20
C ALA A 217 6.85 2.28 -7.88
N PRO A 218 5.96 3.07 -7.19
CA PRO A 218 5.24 4.14 -7.90
C PRO A 218 6.13 5.31 -8.36
N GLU A 219 7.14 5.70 -7.58
CA GLU A 219 8.03 6.81 -7.96
C GLU A 219 8.76 6.54 -9.29
N PRO A 220 9.39 5.37 -9.53
CA PRO A 220 9.99 5.02 -10.81
C PRO A 220 9.05 5.03 -12.02
N VAL A 221 7.73 4.88 -11.81
CA VAL A 221 6.75 5.02 -12.91
C VAL A 221 6.71 6.47 -13.39
N LEU A 222 6.68 7.45 -12.48
CA LEU A 222 6.71 8.86 -12.87
C LEU A 222 8.05 9.25 -13.51
N GLU A 223 9.17 8.74 -13.01
CA GLU A 223 10.48 8.94 -13.63
C GLU A 223 10.50 8.42 -15.08
N MET A 224 9.90 7.26 -15.33
CA MET A 224 9.74 6.72 -16.68
C MET A 224 8.86 7.62 -17.56
N LEU A 225 7.71 8.08 -17.04
CA LEU A 225 6.81 8.99 -17.77
C LEU A 225 7.50 10.34 -18.08
N ASP A 226 8.23 10.89 -17.12
CA ASP A 226 9.01 12.12 -17.31
C ASP A 226 10.12 11.94 -18.35
N ALA A 227 10.81 10.79 -18.34
CA ALA A 227 11.86 10.47 -19.33
C ALA A 227 11.29 10.29 -20.74
N ILE A 228 10.09 9.74 -20.89
CA ILE A 228 9.37 9.69 -22.16
C ILE A 228 9.00 11.12 -22.61
N GLY A 229 8.32 11.88 -21.77
CA GLY A 229 8.07 13.31 -21.88
C GLY A 229 7.04 13.75 -22.90
N SER A 230 6.95 13.11 -24.10
CA SER A 230 5.96 13.46 -25.12
C SER A 230 5.47 12.24 -25.91
N ARG A 231 4.35 12.38 -26.62
CA ARG A 231 3.73 11.31 -27.41
C ARG A 231 4.65 10.78 -28.52
N GLU A 232 5.35 11.67 -29.18
CA GLU A 232 6.27 11.34 -30.29
C GLU A 232 7.47 10.51 -29.79
N ARG A 233 7.79 10.60 -28.51
CA ARG A 233 8.90 9.88 -27.88
C ARG A 233 8.52 8.54 -27.29
N ILE A 234 7.22 8.20 -27.20
CA ILE A 234 6.77 6.92 -26.60
C ILE A 234 7.45 5.74 -27.27
N GLN A 235 7.26 5.59 -28.59
CA GLN A 235 7.82 4.46 -29.33
C GLN A 235 9.35 4.41 -29.27
N PRO A 236 10.11 5.43 -29.68
CA PRO A 236 11.57 5.33 -29.70
C PRO A 236 12.17 5.13 -28.30
N TRP A 237 11.59 5.72 -27.26
CA TRP A 237 12.08 5.55 -25.90
C TRP A 237 11.85 4.13 -25.38
N VAL A 238 10.62 3.60 -25.53
CA VAL A 238 10.25 2.26 -25.06
C VAL A 238 11.03 1.18 -25.79
N ASP A 239 11.14 1.28 -27.13
CA ASP A 239 11.88 0.31 -27.94
C ASP A 239 13.36 0.28 -27.56
N ALA A 240 13.98 1.45 -27.34
CA ALA A 240 15.37 1.55 -26.89
C ALA A 240 15.57 0.96 -25.48
N ALA A 241 14.66 1.25 -24.53
CA ALA A 241 14.73 0.71 -23.18
C ALA A 241 14.58 -0.82 -23.17
N LEU A 242 13.63 -1.37 -23.96
CA LEU A 242 13.44 -2.82 -24.10
C LEU A 242 14.62 -3.50 -24.79
N ALA A 243 15.29 -2.84 -25.74
CA ALA A 243 16.50 -3.34 -26.38
C ALA A 243 17.68 -3.44 -25.40
N ARG A 244 17.78 -2.50 -24.44
CA ARG A 244 18.77 -2.55 -23.35
C ARG A 244 18.41 -3.56 -22.26
N GLY A 245 17.23 -4.20 -22.31
CA GLY A 245 16.77 -5.14 -21.29
C GLY A 245 16.21 -4.47 -20.04
N GLU A 246 15.91 -3.18 -20.10
CA GLU A 246 15.35 -2.44 -18.97
C GLU A 246 13.93 -2.91 -18.64
N ARG A 247 13.58 -2.83 -17.36
CA ARG A 247 12.23 -3.15 -16.89
C ARG A 247 11.31 -1.96 -17.12
N MET A 248 10.13 -2.24 -17.66
CA MET A 248 9.07 -1.23 -17.73
C MET A 248 8.39 -1.11 -16.36
N MET A 249 8.52 0.05 -15.74
CA MET A 249 7.96 0.29 -14.41
C MET A 249 6.44 0.37 -14.48
N GLY A 250 5.75 -0.26 -13.52
CA GLY A 250 4.29 -0.37 -13.53
C GLY A 250 3.76 -1.54 -14.39
N PHE A 251 4.63 -2.42 -14.89
CA PHE A 251 4.23 -3.59 -15.70
C PHE A 251 4.79 -4.89 -15.13
N GLY A 252 3.93 -5.93 -15.15
CA GLY A 252 4.21 -7.23 -14.58
C GLY A 252 3.90 -7.32 -13.10
N HIS A 253 3.52 -8.51 -12.67
CA HIS A 253 3.20 -8.81 -11.29
C HIS A 253 3.71 -10.20 -10.91
N ARG A 254 4.06 -10.39 -9.62
CA ARG A 254 4.54 -11.69 -9.15
C ARG A 254 3.42 -12.73 -9.16
N VAL A 255 2.19 -12.33 -8.84
CA VAL A 255 1.01 -13.19 -8.73
C VAL A 255 0.17 -13.13 -10.00
N TYR A 256 -0.28 -11.94 -10.43
CA TYR A 256 -1.15 -11.82 -11.59
C TYR A 256 -0.44 -12.22 -12.89
N ARG A 257 -1.10 -13.11 -13.65
CA ARG A 257 -0.72 -13.53 -15.01
C ARG A 257 -1.45 -12.71 -16.08
N VAL A 258 -2.47 -11.99 -15.66
CA VAL A 258 -3.30 -11.07 -16.44
C VAL A 258 -3.21 -9.67 -15.83
N ARG A 259 -3.99 -8.74 -16.33
CA ARG A 259 -4.08 -7.38 -15.79
C ARG A 259 -4.47 -7.37 -14.31
N ASP A 260 -3.81 -6.54 -13.52
CA ASP A 260 -4.11 -6.32 -12.12
C ASP A 260 -5.47 -5.58 -11.99
N PRO A 261 -6.48 -6.17 -11.31
CA PRO A 261 -7.81 -5.57 -11.22
C PRO A 261 -7.82 -4.21 -10.52
N ARG A 262 -6.83 -3.93 -9.70
CA ARG A 262 -6.66 -2.63 -9.03
C ARG A 262 -6.32 -1.52 -10.00
N ALA A 263 -5.60 -1.84 -11.08
CA ALA A 263 -5.23 -0.85 -12.10
C ALA A 263 -6.47 -0.22 -12.76
N ASP A 264 -7.52 -1.00 -13.02
CA ASP A 264 -8.75 -0.48 -13.63
C ASP A 264 -9.55 0.41 -12.68
N VAL A 265 -9.59 0.07 -11.39
CA VAL A 265 -10.21 0.91 -10.35
C VAL A 265 -9.54 2.27 -10.27
N LEU A 266 -8.20 2.28 -10.20
CA LEU A 266 -7.44 3.52 -10.10
C LEU A 266 -7.54 4.36 -11.38
N LYS A 267 -7.56 3.72 -12.56
CA LYS A 267 -7.80 4.40 -13.83
C LYS A 267 -9.14 5.14 -13.82
N THR A 268 -10.22 4.47 -13.40
CA THR A 268 -11.55 5.08 -13.26
C THR A 268 -11.54 6.25 -12.27
N ALA A 269 -10.83 6.12 -11.14
CA ALA A 269 -10.72 7.19 -10.14
C ALA A 269 -9.99 8.43 -10.71
N ILE A 270 -8.95 8.22 -11.53
CA ILE A 270 -8.23 9.31 -12.21
C ILE A 270 -9.13 10.00 -13.24
N GLU A 271 -9.89 9.23 -14.03
CA GLU A 271 -10.84 9.75 -15.01
C GLU A 271 -11.90 10.65 -14.34
N ALA A 272 -12.43 10.22 -13.19
CA ALA A 272 -13.38 11.01 -12.40
C ALA A 272 -12.75 12.25 -11.74
N LEU A 273 -11.45 12.22 -11.42
CA LEU A 273 -10.73 13.35 -10.85
C LEU A 273 -10.44 14.45 -11.89
N ALA A 274 -10.13 14.07 -13.12
CA ALA A 274 -9.75 14.97 -14.19
C ALA A 274 -10.98 15.59 -14.86
N SER A 275 -11.38 16.81 -14.43
CA SER A 275 -12.45 17.56 -15.10
C SER A 275 -12.12 17.93 -16.56
N ASP A 276 -10.84 18.01 -16.93
CA ASP A 276 -10.34 18.50 -18.23
C ASP A 276 -9.48 17.49 -18.99
N GLY A 277 -9.43 16.21 -18.55
CA GLY A 277 -8.71 15.12 -19.23
C GLY A 277 -7.18 15.28 -19.31
N ALA A 278 -6.60 16.28 -18.66
CA ALA A 278 -5.17 16.55 -18.74
C ALA A 278 -4.35 15.45 -18.05
N GLY A 279 -3.42 14.82 -18.78
CA GLY A 279 -2.47 13.83 -18.27
C GLY A 279 -2.86 12.37 -18.49
N LEU A 280 -4.15 12.01 -18.41
CA LEU A 280 -4.58 10.62 -18.62
C LEU A 280 -4.42 10.13 -20.08
N PRO A 281 -4.68 10.95 -21.12
CA PRO A 281 -4.48 10.53 -22.50
C PRO A 281 -3.03 10.10 -22.78
N PHE A 282 -2.04 10.88 -22.33
CA PHE A 282 -0.63 10.54 -22.49
C PHE A 282 -0.25 9.25 -21.77
N ALA A 283 -0.62 9.11 -20.49
CA ALA A 283 -0.35 7.90 -19.72
C ALA A 283 -1.05 6.66 -20.32
N GLY A 284 -2.27 6.82 -20.85
CA GLY A 284 -3.00 5.76 -21.54
C GLY A 284 -2.32 5.32 -22.84
N GLU A 285 -1.75 6.25 -23.60
CA GLU A 285 -0.98 5.94 -24.83
C GLU A 285 0.33 5.21 -24.47
N VAL A 286 1.03 5.66 -23.40
CA VAL A 286 2.22 4.98 -22.88
C VAL A 286 1.87 3.55 -22.45
N GLU A 287 0.80 3.39 -21.67
CA GLU A 287 0.31 2.08 -21.23
C GLU A 287 0.05 1.16 -22.43
N ALA A 288 -0.73 1.64 -23.40
CA ALA A 288 -1.11 0.85 -24.58
C ALA A 288 0.10 0.41 -25.39
N TYR A 289 1.06 1.32 -25.59
CA TYR A 289 2.27 1.00 -26.35
C TYR A 289 3.15 -0.02 -25.63
N ILE A 290 3.43 0.19 -24.34
CA ILE A 290 4.26 -0.72 -23.54
C ILE A 290 3.62 -2.13 -23.47
N ARG A 291 2.30 -2.23 -23.24
CA ARG A 291 1.59 -3.53 -23.24
C ARG A 291 1.75 -4.24 -24.58
N GLY A 292 1.58 -3.51 -25.69
CA GLY A 292 1.76 -4.05 -27.05
C GLY A 292 3.19 -4.57 -27.29
N ALA A 293 4.20 -3.80 -26.89
CA ALA A 293 5.61 -4.16 -27.02
C ALA A 293 6.00 -5.37 -26.17
N LEU A 294 5.54 -5.41 -24.90
CA LEU A 294 5.76 -6.54 -23.97
C LEU A 294 5.09 -7.82 -24.47
N ARG A 295 3.87 -7.74 -25.03
CA ARG A 295 3.18 -8.89 -25.62
C ARG A 295 3.93 -9.44 -26.83
N LYS A 296 4.48 -8.58 -27.70
CA LYS A 296 5.31 -9.01 -28.81
C LYS A 296 6.61 -9.68 -28.36
N LYS A 297 7.23 -9.14 -27.29
CA LYS A 297 8.49 -9.67 -26.75
C LYS A 297 8.33 -11.04 -26.08
N ASN A 298 7.22 -11.27 -25.40
CA ASN A 298 6.93 -12.55 -24.73
C ASN A 298 5.45 -12.92 -24.88
N PRO A 299 5.06 -13.53 -26.01
CA PRO A 299 3.67 -13.91 -26.28
C PRO A 299 3.09 -14.93 -25.30
N GLU A 300 3.93 -15.87 -24.83
CA GLU A 300 3.53 -16.94 -23.91
C GLU A 300 3.18 -16.43 -22.50
N ARG A 301 3.83 -15.34 -22.10
CA ARG A 301 3.63 -14.73 -20.77
C ARG A 301 3.73 -13.21 -20.87
N PRO A 302 2.73 -12.54 -21.46
CA PRO A 302 2.74 -11.10 -21.59
C PRO A 302 2.66 -10.45 -20.19
N LEU A 303 3.53 -9.45 -19.95
CA LEU A 303 3.42 -8.61 -18.78
C LEU A 303 2.33 -7.57 -19.03
N ASP A 304 1.42 -7.42 -18.07
CA ASP A 304 0.35 -6.42 -18.13
C ASP A 304 0.53 -5.35 -17.02
N THR A 305 -0.27 -4.30 -17.09
CA THR A 305 -0.24 -3.18 -16.15
C THR A 305 -0.57 -3.66 -14.73
N ASN A 306 0.24 -3.24 -13.78
CA ASN A 306 0.01 -3.49 -12.35
C ASN A 306 -0.50 -2.23 -11.63
N VAL A 307 -0.80 -2.35 -10.34
CA VAL A 307 -1.35 -1.27 -9.52
C VAL A 307 -0.44 -0.03 -9.46
N GLU A 308 0.88 -0.19 -9.56
CA GLU A 308 1.84 0.89 -9.37
C GLU A 308 1.75 1.95 -10.48
N PHE A 309 1.43 1.56 -11.71
CA PHE A 309 1.32 2.48 -12.83
C PHE A 309 0.26 3.56 -12.57
N PHE A 310 -0.95 3.16 -12.22
CA PHE A 310 -2.02 4.12 -11.94
C PHE A 310 -1.96 4.71 -10.53
N THR A 311 -1.34 4.03 -9.56
CA THR A 311 -1.02 4.63 -8.25
C THR A 311 -0.18 5.89 -8.43
N ALA A 312 0.89 5.81 -9.21
CA ALA A 312 1.79 6.93 -9.45
C ALA A 312 1.04 8.14 -10.04
N ILE A 313 0.24 7.89 -11.08
CA ILE A 313 -0.52 8.93 -11.77
C ILE A 313 -1.59 9.55 -10.85
N LEU A 314 -2.31 8.73 -10.07
CA LEU A 314 -3.34 9.20 -9.16
C LEU A 314 -2.76 10.09 -8.06
N LEU A 315 -1.69 9.63 -7.40
CA LEU A 315 -1.07 10.39 -6.33
C LEU A 315 -0.43 11.69 -6.82
N ASP A 316 0.15 11.69 -8.02
CA ASP A 316 0.67 12.91 -8.66
C ASP A 316 -0.46 13.88 -9.03
N ALA A 317 -1.58 13.38 -9.57
CA ALA A 317 -2.77 14.19 -9.86
C ALA A 317 -3.37 14.81 -8.59
N LEU A 318 -3.31 14.12 -7.46
CA LEU A 318 -3.67 14.62 -6.13
C LEU A 318 -2.60 15.54 -5.52
N LYS A 319 -1.50 15.86 -6.25
CA LYS A 319 -0.40 16.73 -5.80
C LYS A 319 0.31 16.23 -4.53
N ILE A 320 0.32 14.92 -4.34
CA ILE A 320 1.10 14.28 -3.28
C ILE A 320 2.56 14.18 -3.73
N PRO A 321 3.54 14.66 -2.93
CA PRO A 321 4.95 14.57 -3.32
C PRO A 321 5.40 13.12 -3.48
N ARG A 322 6.22 12.84 -4.50
CA ARG A 322 6.70 11.48 -4.83
C ARG A 322 7.32 10.77 -3.63
N GLN A 323 8.12 11.49 -2.84
CA GLN A 323 8.76 10.96 -1.63
C GLN A 323 7.77 10.53 -0.53
N ALA A 324 6.50 10.90 -0.67
CA ALA A 324 5.43 10.49 0.25
C ALA A 324 4.61 9.30 -0.25
N PHE A 325 4.85 8.77 -1.45
CA PHE A 325 4.04 7.70 -2.03
C PHE A 325 4.03 6.44 -1.17
N THR A 326 5.19 6.00 -0.68
CA THR A 326 5.27 4.85 0.22
C THR A 326 4.55 5.08 1.56
N PRO A 327 4.73 6.21 2.29
CA PRO A 327 3.88 6.55 3.43
C PRO A 327 2.38 6.57 3.14
N ILE A 328 1.95 7.15 2.02
CA ILE A 328 0.53 7.19 1.64
C ILE A 328 -0.01 5.80 1.30
N PHE A 329 0.80 4.95 0.67
CA PHE A 329 0.44 3.54 0.52
C PHE A 329 0.23 2.87 1.90
N ALA A 330 1.11 3.17 2.86
CA ALA A 330 1.00 2.63 4.21
C ALA A 330 -0.25 3.14 4.94
N VAL A 331 -0.69 4.39 4.70
CA VAL A 331 -1.97 4.92 5.25
C VAL A 331 -3.13 3.99 4.92
N ALA A 332 -3.21 3.51 3.68
CA ALA A 332 -4.23 2.55 3.29
C ALA A 332 -3.97 1.15 3.88
N ARG A 333 -2.75 0.65 3.71
CA ARG A 333 -2.39 -0.72 4.04
C ARG A 333 -2.42 -1.02 5.53
N ALA A 334 -2.35 -0.02 6.40
CA ALA A 334 -2.42 -0.19 7.85
C ALA A 334 -3.72 -0.88 8.30
N ALA A 335 -4.84 -0.67 7.60
CA ALA A 335 -6.10 -1.37 7.88
C ALA A 335 -5.97 -2.88 7.68
N GLY A 336 -5.35 -3.31 6.56
CA GLY A 336 -5.09 -4.72 6.30
C GLY A 336 -4.04 -5.30 7.26
N TRP A 337 -2.93 -4.60 7.51
CA TRP A 337 -1.90 -5.09 8.44
C TRP A 337 -2.44 -5.31 9.85
N THR A 338 -3.22 -4.36 10.37
CA THR A 338 -3.82 -4.50 11.70
C THR A 338 -4.80 -5.67 11.76
N ALA A 339 -5.63 -5.85 10.72
CA ALA A 339 -6.53 -6.99 10.63
C ALA A 339 -5.78 -8.33 10.56
N HIS A 340 -4.78 -8.44 9.69
CA HIS A 340 -3.97 -9.65 9.55
C HIS A 340 -3.19 -9.99 10.84
N ALA A 341 -2.65 -8.99 11.53
CA ALA A 341 -1.97 -9.21 12.81
C ALA A 341 -2.94 -9.74 13.87
N ARG A 342 -4.15 -9.16 13.99
CA ARG A 342 -5.16 -9.62 14.93
C ARG A 342 -5.67 -11.03 14.63
N GLU A 343 -5.92 -11.32 13.35
CA GLU A 343 -6.29 -12.68 12.94
C GLU A 343 -5.18 -13.68 13.32
N GLN A 344 -3.91 -13.33 13.08
CA GLN A 344 -2.77 -14.17 13.42
C GLN A 344 -2.63 -14.39 14.92
N GLN A 345 -2.78 -13.34 15.73
CA GLN A 345 -2.73 -13.46 17.21
C GLN A 345 -3.87 -14.30 17.77
N ARG A 346 -5.06 -14.24 17.15
CA ARG A 346 -6.26 -14.96 17.61
C ARG A 346 -6.26 -16.44 17.21
N THR A 347 -5.84 -16.77 16.01
CA THR A 347 -6.04 -18.12 15.42
C THR A 347 -4.76 -18.79 14.95
N GLY A 348 -3.70 -18.02 14.74
CA GLY A 348 -2.48 -18.49 14.12
C GLY A 348 -1.52 -19.16 15.08
N ARG A 349 -0.65 -19.98 14.51
CA ARG A 349 0.51 -20.54 15.19
C ARG A 349 1.73 -19.66 14.94
N LEU A 350 2.79 -19.88 15.74
CA LEU A 350 4.09 -19.29 15.46
C LEU A 350 4.55 -19.65 14.03
N ILE A 351 4.80 -18.64 13.21
CA ILE A 351 5.35 -18.81 11.86
C ILE A 351 6.85 -18.97 12.00
N ARG A 352 7.33 -20.22 11.87
CA ARG A 352 8.74 -20.59 12.03
C ARG A 352 9.13 -21.63 10.98
N PRO A 353 9.46 -21.22 9.75
CA PRO A 353 9.94 -22.16 8.74
C PRO A 353 11.30 -22.73 9.13
N SER A 354 11.66 -23.88 8.57
CA SER A 354 12.97 -24.48 8.69
C SER A 354 13.92 -23.97 7.62
N SER A 355 15.22 -24.10 7.84
CA SER A 355 16.25 -23.85 6.85
C SER A 355 17.01 -25.14 6.51
N SER A 356 17.55 -25.22 5.29
CA SER A 356 18.55 -26.25 4.92
C SER A 356 19.93 -25.64 5.09
N TYR A 357 20.75 -26.23 5.97
CA TYR A 357 22.13 -25.80 6.15
C TYR A 357 22.98 -26.32 4.98
N VAL A 358 23.66 -25.40 4.30
CA VAL A 358 24.54 -25.70 3.14
C VAL A 358 26.02 -25.37 3.40
N GLY A 359 26.35 -25.00 4.63
CA GLY A 359 27.75 -24.76 5.04
C GLY A 359 28.51 -26.07 5.34
N ALA A 360 29.80 -25.94 5.65
CA ALA A 360 30.61 -27.06 6.07
C ALA A 360 30.11 -27.64 7.40
N MET A 361 30.07 -28.96 7.49
CA MET A 361 29.83 -29.66 8.76
C MET A 361 31.17 -29.84 9.50
N PRO A 362 31.19 -29.82 10.85
CA PRO A 362 32.36 -30.13 11.60
C PRO A 362 32.84 -31.56 11.27
N GLU A 363 34.14 -31.75 11.22
CA GLU A 363 34.76 -33.12 11.16
C GLU A 363 34.43 -33.83 12.49
N GLU A 364 33.99 -35.10 12.44
CA GLU A 364 33.74 -35.93 13.62
C GLU A 364 35.01 -36.32 14.33
#